data_f7124e2ee20c818e231e15911877d41c
#
_entry.id   f7124e2ee20c818e231e15911877d41c
#
_cell.length_a   1.000
_cell.length_b   1.000
_cell.length_c   1.000
_cell.angle_alpha   90.00
_cell.angle_beta   90.00
_cell.angle_gamma   90.00
#
_symmetry.space_group_name_H-M   'P 1'
#
loop_
_entity.id
_entity.type
_entity.pdbx_description
1 polymer ?
#
loop_
_entity_poly.entity_id
_entity_poly.type
_entity_poly.pdbx_seq_one_letter_code
_entity_poly.pdbx_strand_id
1 'polypeptide(L)'
;MSWSKGAVLVLTLLLVWSTISSAGDPSRLSREWKKSADLGLALTQSNYNDAWTGGEAGAIIWVFNANLTAEKQLSPKMNWANALKLSFGQSHIQDKESKEWSKPEKSSDRIFLESLLRLTLGGYVDPYLAFTFESQFLDASVPEVKRYINPMLLTESAGVARVFRETEQTKLMSRLGFALRQRLDNTVVTIVPEEKKIQTTTDGGLESVTDFNHTFSEGRMNYVTKFRVFQALFNSEKDELKALGKEDFWKTPDLAWENTLSAAVSKYIQVSLFLELLYDKEIDKRGRFRQTLALGLTYKMF
;
A
#
# COMPACT_ATOMS: atom_id res chain seq x y z
N MET A 1 -1.31 -35.11 -2.38
CA MET A 1 -1.85 -33.85 -2.94
C MET A 1 -3.05 -33.46 -2.09
N SER A 2 -2.82 -32.69 -1.02
CA SER A 2 -3.90 -32.17 -0.18
C SER A 2 -3.90 -30.65 -0.33
N TRP A 3 -4.90 -30.13 -0.99
CA TRP A 3 -5.16 -28.69 -1.07
C TRP A 3 -5.60 -28.23 0.32
N SER A 4 -4.83 -27.33 0.94
CA SER A 4 -5.13 -26.81 2.26
C SER A 4 -6.44 -26.00 2.21
N LYS A 5 -7.30 -26.23 3.20
CA LYS A 5 -8.66 -25.63 3.34
C LYS A 5 -8.69 -24.08 3.40
N GLY A 6 -7.55 -23.42 3.36
CA GLY A 6 -7.46 -21.95 3.37
C GLY A 6 -7.69 -21.27 2.01
N ALA A 7 -7.53 -22.00 0.89
CA ALA A 7 -7.71 -21.41 -0.44
C ALA A 7 -9.18 -21.25 -0.88
N VAL A 8 -10.12 -21.86 -0.15
CA VAL A 8 -11.55 -21.89 -0.54
C VAL A 8 -12.30 -20.62 -0.12
N LEU A 9 -11.84 -19.89 0.91
CA LEU A 9 -12.54 -18.71 1.40
C LEU A 9 -12.37 -17.46 0.51
N VAL A 10 -11.27 -17.34 -0.21
CA VAL A 10 -11.01 -16.19 -1.09
C VAL A 10 -11.86 -16.24 -2.37
N LEU A 11 -12.25 -17.42 -2.83
CA LEU A 11 -13.05 -17.57 -4.06
C LEU A 11 -14.55 -17.31 -3.84
N THR A 12 -15.06 -17.44 -2.62
CA THR A 12 -16.50 -17.27 -2.32
C THR A 12 -16.94 -15.82 -2.25
N LEU A 13 -16.06 -14.88 -1.94
CA LEU A 13 -16.39 -13.44 -1.89
C LEU A 13 -16.53 -12.79 -3.28
N LEU A 14 -15.96 -13.38 -4.31
CA LEU A 14 -16.07 -12.89 -5.70
C LEU A 14 -17.37 -13.32 -6.41
N LEU A 15 -18.10 -14.30 -5.90
CA LEU A 15 -19.29 -14.88 -6.55
C LEU A 15 -20.65 -14.33 -6.05
N VAL A 16 -20.68 -13.50 -4.99
CA VAL A 16 -21.94 -12.90 -4.48
C VAL A 16 -22.40 -11.69 -5.32
N TRP A 17 -21.75 -11.38 -6.40
CA TRP A 17 -21.99 -10.16 -7.17
C TRP A 17 -23.09 -10.23 -8.26
N SER A 18 -23.81 -11.31 -8.41
CA SER A 18 -24.73 -11.45 -9.55
C SER A 18 -26.22 -11.26 -9.29
N THR A 19 -26.67 -10.96 -8.05
CA THR A 19 -28.13 -10.91 -7.77
C THR A 19 -28.57 -9.83 -6.78
N ILE A 20 -28.18 -8.57 -6.96
CA ILE A 20 -28.90 -7.47 -6.32
C ILE A 20 -29.48 -6.58 -7.41
N SER A 21 -30.60 -7.01 -7.96
CA SER A 21 -31.53 -6.14 -8.67
C SER A 21 -32.46 -5.52 -7.64
N SER A 22 -32.23 -4.27 -7.27
CA SER A 22 -33.11 -3.51 -6.38
C SER A 22 -33.68 -2.33 -7.14
N ALA A 23 -35.00 -2.32 -7.27
CA ALA A 23 -35.77 -1.21 -7.78
C ALA A 23 -35.74 -0.05 -6.75
N GLY A 24 -34.83 0.91 -6.93
CA GLY A 24 -34.80 2.19 -6.24
C GLY A 24 -34.92 3.32 -7.27
N ASP A 25 -35.57 4.41 -6.90
CA ASP A 25 -35.80 5.58 -7.75
C ASP A 25 -34.47 6.05 -8.41
N PRO A 26 -34.37 6.05 -9.74
CA PRO A 26 -33.13 6.31 -10.45
C PRO A 26 -32.68 7.79 -10.43
N SER A 27 -33.45 8.70 -9.88
CA SER A 27 -33.22 10.16 -9.99
C SER A 27 -32.20 10.72 -8.98
N ARG A 28 -31.71 9.96 -7.99
CA ARG A 28 -30.83 10.44 -6.91
C ARG A 28 -29.43 9.80 -6.84
N LEU A 29 -29.08 8.98 -7.80
CA LEU A 29 -27.75 8.36 -7.84
C LEU A 29 -26.77 9.33 -8.52
N SER A 30 -25.67 9.64 -7.87
CA SER A 30 -24.47 10.13 -8.56
C SER A 30 -24.03 9.00 -9.51
N ARG A 31 -24.52 9.04 -10.75
CA ARG A 31 -24.45 7.94 -11.71
C ARG A 31 -23.06 7.67 -12.25
N GLU A 32 -22.12 8.56 -11.96
CA GLU A 32 -20.79 8.50 -12.54
C GLU A 32 -19.73 8.09 -11.51
N TRP A 33 -18.72 7.36 -12.00
CA TRP A 33 -17.54 7.07 -11.24
C TRP A 33 -16.72 8.34 -11.07
N LYS A 34 -16.41 8.71 -9.84
CA LYS A 34 -15.32 9.65 -9.55
C LYS A 34 -14.02 8.90 -9.68
N LYS A 35 -13.24 9.19 -10.71
CA LYS A 35 -11.98 8.53 -10.99
C LYS A 35 -10.85 9.53 -10.89
N SER A 36 -9.69 9.08 -10.44
CA SER A 36 -8.44 9.80 -10.64
C SER A 36 -7.33 8.84 -11.03
N ALA A 37 -6.41 9.31 -11.84
CA ALA A 37 -5.20 8.60 -12.19
C ALA A 37 -4.05 9.60 -12.20
N ASP A 38 -3.17 9.46 -11.21
CA ASP A 38 -1.95 10.25 -11.08
C ASP A 38 -0.75 9.35 -11.39
N LEU A 39 -0.08 9.65 -12.49
CA LEU A 39 1.15 8.95 -12.91
C LEU A 39 2.34 9.86 -12.68
N GLY A 40 3.41 9.34 -12.12
CA GLY A 40 4.62 10.08 -11.84
C GLY A 40 5.87 9.32 -12.26
N LEU A 41 6.82 10.01 -12.89
CA LEU A 41 8.14 9.49 -13.20
C LEU A 41 9.19 10.49 -12.70
N ALA A 42 9.99 10.06 -11.74
CA ALA A 42 11.16 10.78 -11.27
C ALA A 42 12.42 10.13 -11.86
N LEU A 43 13.34 10.95 -12.38
CA LEU A 43 14.64 10.52 -12.92
C LEU A 43 15.71 11.44 -12.38
N THR A 44 16.76 10.85 -11.83
CA THR A 44 17.99 11.55 -11.45
C THR A 44 19.15 10.90 -12.19
N GLN A 45 19.96 11.71 -12.85
CA GLN A 45 21.18 11.27 -13.52
C GLN A 45 22.34 12.17 -13.14
N SER A 46 23.45 11.58 -12.76
CA SER A 46 24.74 12.24 -12.62
C SER A 46 25.79 11.51 -13.45
N ASN A 47 26.71 12.25 -14.03
CA ASN A 47 27.81 11.69 -14.81
C ASN A 47 29.06 12.57 -14.62
N TYR A 48 30.21 11.94 -14.50
CA TYR A 48 31.47 12.61 -14.24
C TYR A 48 32.52 12.07 -15.21
N ASN A 49 33.35 12.95 -15.75
CA ASN A 49 34.48 12.55 -16.58
C ASN A 49 35.69 12.21 -15.68
N ASP A 50 36.73 11.63 -16.29
CA ASP A 50 37.94 11.19 -15.55
C ASP A 50 38.78 12.34 -14.97
N ALA A 51 38.55 13.57 -15.43
CA ALA A 51 39.21 14.75 -14.89
C ALA A 51 38.56 15.28 -13.60
N TRP A 52 37.39 14.75 -13.20
CA TRP A 52 36.74 15.16 -11.98
C TRP A 52 37.45 14.57 -10.76
N THR A 53 37.88 15.44 -9.81
CA THR A 53 38.79 15.07 -8.71
C THR A 53 38.08 14.84 -7.38
N GLY A 54 36.78 15.02 -7.27
CA GLY A 54 36.01 14.87 -6.04
C GLY A 54 35.68 13.45 -5.61
N GLY A 55 36.02 12.45 -6.45
CA GLY A 55 35.74 11.04 -6.16
C GLY A 55 34.26 10.63 -6.30
N GLU A 56 33.48 11.43 -7.02
CA GLU A 56 32.09 11.14 -7.38
C GLU A 56 32.02 10.03 -8.44
N ALA A 57 30.90 9.31 -8.41
CA ALA A 57 30.58 8.28 -9.39
C ALA A 57 29.27 8.61 -10.12
N GLY A 58 29.15 8.15 -11.36
CA GLY A 58 27.90 8.25 -12.11
C GLY A 58 26.76 7.53 -11.40
N ALA A 59 25.56 8.07 -11.48
CA ALA A 59 24.36 7.42 -10.97
C ALA A 59 23.16 7.69 -11.89
N ILE A 60 22.32 6.66 -12.06
CA ILE A 60 21.01 6.77 -12.69
C ILE A 60 20.01 6.17 -11.72
N ILE A 61 19.07 6.98 -11.26
CA ILE A 61 18.02 6.56 -10.32
C ILE A 61 16.69 6.97 -10.93
N TRP A 62 15.78 6.04 -11.05
CA TRP A 62 14.43 6.33 -11.51
C TRP A 62 13.37 5.66 -10.65
N VAL A 63 12.21 6.31 -10.52
CA VAL A 63 11.04 5.78 -9.81
C VAL A 63 9.80 6.14 -10.60
N PHE A 64 9.02 5.13 -10.92
CA PHE A 64 7.67 5.27 -11.46
C PHE A 64 6.65 5.06 -10.35
N ASN A 65 5.63 5.92 -10.29
CA ASN A 65 4.51 5.80 -9.38
C ASN A 65 3.18 5.91 -10.15
N ALA A 66 2.19 5.12 -9.76
CA ALA A 66 0.83 5.25 -10.25
C ALA A 66 -0.14 5.18 -9.07
N ASN A 67 -0.98 6.20 -8.91
CA ASN A 67 -2.04 6.25 -7.92
C ASN A 67 -3.38 6.37 -8.66
N LEU A 68 -4.18 5.31 -8.59
CA LEU A 68 -5.47 5.22 -9.25
C LEU A 68 -6.55 5.14 -8.19
N THR A 69 -7.61 5.94 -8.34
CA THR A 69 -8.78 5.84 -7.47
C THR A 69 -10.05 5.74 -8.30
N ALA A 70 -11.05 5.03 -7.77
CA ALA A 70 -12.36 4.93 -8.36
C ALA A 70 -13.39 4.82 -7.25
N GLU A 71 -14.26 5.82 -7.11
CA GLU A 71 -15.32 5.87 -6.10
C GLU A 71 -16.67 6.08 -6.77
N LYS A 72 -17.68 5.36 -6.29
CA LYS A 72 -19.06 5.47 -6.78
C LYS A 72 -20.06 5.24 -5.66
N GLN A 73 -21.09 6.07 -5.63
CA GLN A 73 -22.32 5.76 -4.88
C GLN A 73 -23.15 4.77 -5.71
N LEU A 74 -23.08 3.48 -5.37
CA LEU A 74 -23.76 2.40 -6.10
C LEU A 74 -25.29 2.46 -5.91
N SER A 75 -25.72 2.87 -4.72
CA SER A 75 -27.11 3.10 -4.36
C SER A 75 -27.21 4.24 -3.36
N PRO A 76 -28.41 4.76 -3.01
CA PRO A 76 -28.54 5.79 -1.97
C PRO A 76 -27.91 5.42 -0.62
N LYS A 77 -27.72 4.11 -0.39
CA LYS A 77 -27.20 3.58 0.88
C LYS A 77 -25.90 2.79 0.72
N MET A 78 -25.21 2.86 -0.40
CA MET A 78 -24.03 2.04 -0.65
C MET A 78 -22.98 2.81 -1.45
N ASN A 79 -21.86 3.09 -0.83
CA ASN A 79 -20.68 3.72 -1.42
C ASN A 79 -19.56 2.69 -1.58
N TRP A 80 -18.93 2.67 -2.74
CA TRP A 80 -17.80 1.79 -3.04
C TRP A 80 -16.60 2.61 -3.53
N ALA A 81 -15.50 2.51 -2.81
CA ALA A 81 -14.26 3.22 -3.09
C ALA A 81 -13.11 2.22 -3.27
N ASN A 82 -12.32 2.42 -4.32
CA ASN A 82 -11.16 1.60 -4.63
C ASN A 82 -9.94 2.50 -4.81
N ALA A 83 -8.79 2.03 -4.35
CA ALA A 83 -7.51 2.69 -4.51
C ALA A 83 -6.45 1.67 -4.91
N LEU A 84 -5.69 1.94 -5.97
CA LEU A 84 -4.53 1.17 -6.39
C LEU A 84 -3.32 2.09 -6.39
N LYS A 85 -2.29 1.74 -5.62
CA LYS A 85 -1.01 2.45 -5.59
C LYS A 85 0.08 1.49 -6.04
N LEU A 86 0.81 1.88 -7.07
CA LEU A 86 1.95 1.14 -7.59
C LEU A 86 3.18 2.02 -7.51
N SER A 87 4.31 1.45 -7.11
CA SER A 87 5.61 2.10 -7.15
C SER A 87 6.66 1.09 -7.56
N PHE A 88 7.50 1.46 -8.52
CA PHE A 88 8.67 0.66 -8.85
C PHE A 88 9.81 1.59 -9.28
N GLY A 89 11.01 1.31 -8.79
CA GLY A 89 12.18 2.10 -9.10
C GLY A 89 13.46 1.29 -8.99
N GLN A 90 14.48 1.76 -9.69
CA GLN A 90 15.81 1.15 -9.71
C GLN A 90 16.89 2.21 -9.63
N SER A 91 18.03 1.82 -9.10
CA SER A 91 19.28 2.58 -9.11
C SER A 91 20.37 1.80 -9.81
N HIS A 92 21.15 2.51 -10.64
CA HIS A 92 22.39 2.06 -11.23
C HIS A 92 23.48 3.02 -10.75
N ILE A 93 24.51 2.52 -10.13
CA ILE A 93 25.61 3.32 -9.61
C ILE A 93 26.88 2.84 -10.31
N GLN A 94 27.68 3.77 -10.80
CA GLN A 94 28.97 3.47 -11.40
C GLN A 94 29.98 3.22 -10.31
N ASP A 95 30.78 2.18 -10.41
CA ASP A 95 31.93 1.96 -9.54
C ASP A 95 32.98 3.05 -9.78
N LYS A 96 33.54 3.58 -8.70
CA LYS A 96 34.47 4.73 -8.77
C LYS A 96 35.81 4.38 -9.41
N GLU A 97 36.28 3.15 -9.22
CA GLU A 97 37.60 2.69 -9.65
C GLU A 97 37.55 2.04 -11.02
N SER A 98 36.66 1.06 -11.19
CA SER A 98 36.52 0.32 -12.44
C SER A 98 35.73 1.05 -13.52
N LYS A 99 34.95 2.10 -13.12
CA LYS A 99 33.99 2.81 -13.99
C LYS A 99 32.89 1.91 -14.55
N GLU A 100 32.76 0.69 -14.07
CA GLU A 100 31.70 -0.21 -14.44
C GLU A 100 30.37 0.17 -13.76
N TRP A 101 29.28 0.01 -14.48
CA TRP A 101 27.95 0.23 -13.92
C TRP A 101 27.46 -0.99 -13.14
N SER A 102 26.98 -0.76 -11.92
CA SER A 102 26.33 -1.80 -11.11
C SER A 102 25.14 -2.42 -11.88
N LYS A 103 24.79 -3.64 -11.53
CA LYS A 103 23.48 -4.17 -11.94
C LYS A 103 22.37 -3.32 -11.32
N PRO A 104 21.19 -3.22 -12.01
CA PRO A 104 20.07 -2.48 -11.45
C PRO A 104 19.68 -3.02 -10.07
N GLU A 105 19.69 -2.15 -9.06
CA GLU A 105 19.23 -2.47 -7.73
C GLU A 105 17.86 -1.83 -7.49
N LYS A 106 16.98 -2.54 -6.81
CA LYS A 106 15.66 -2.07 -6.48
C LYS A 106 15.74 -0.94 -5.45
N SER A 107 15.21 0.25 -5.80
CA SER A 107 15.17 1.43 -4.93
C SER A 107 13.76 1.70 -4.36
N SER A 108 12.72 1.30 -5.07
CA SER A 108 11.32 1.39 -4.63
C SER A 108 10.54 0.23 -5.21
N ASP A 109 9.61 -0.31 -4.43
CA ASP A 109 8.75 -1.40 -4.88
C ASP A 109 7.52 -1.51 -3.98
N ARG A 110 6.33 -1.35 -4.55
CA ARG A 110 5.08 -1.47 -3.83
C ARG A 110 3.92 -1.78 -4.77
N ILE A 111 3.09 -2.70 -4.35
CA ILE A 111 1.75 -2.94 -4.87
C ILE A 111 0.80 -2.80 -3.68
N PHE A 112 -0.17 -1.90 -3.76
CA PHE A 112 -1.18 -1.70 -2.74
C PHE A 112 -2.54 -1.52 -3.41
N LEU A 113 -3.48 -2.37 -3.09
CA LEU A 113 -4.88 -2.29 -3.51
C LEU A 113 -5.77 -2.24 -2.28
N GLU A 114 -6.67 -1.29 -2.21
CA GLU A 114 -7.73 -1.21 -1.19
C GLU A 114 -9.09 -1.12 -1.89
N SER A 115 -10.05 -1.90 -1.40
CA SER A 115 -11.45 -1.84 -1.80
C SER A 115 -12.31 -1.68 -0.55
N LEU A 116 -13.07 -0.60 -0.46
CA LEU A 116 -13.89 -0.22 0.67
C LEU A 116 -15.35 -0.10 0.25
N LEU A 117 -16.20 -0.94 0.80
CA LEU A 117 -17.65 -0.86 0.68
C LEU A 117 -18.22 -0.30 1.98
N ARG A 118 -18.93 0.83 1.92
CA ARG A 118 -19.54 1.50 3.07
C ARG A 118 -21.05 1.61 2.87
N LEU A 119 -21.81 1.24 3.89
CA LEU A 119 -23.26 1.40 3.92
C LEU A 119 -23.60 2.77 4.51
N THR A 120 -23.96 3.73 3.63
CA THR A 120 -24.28 5.12 3.98
C THR A 120 -25.73 5.23 4.50
N LEU A 121 -25.91 4.91 5.77
CA LEU A 121 -27.25 4.81 6.37
C LEU A 121 -27.76 6.14 6.94
N GLY A 122 -26.94 7.19 6.94
CA GLY A 122 -27.29 8.51 7.47
C GLY A 122 -27.30 8.56 9.02
N GLY A 123 -26.76 7.55 9.68
CA GLY A 123 -26.59 7.52 11.14
C GLY A 123 -25.29 8.17 11.60
N TYR A 124 -24.96 8.00 12.88
CA TYR A 124 -23.72 8.50 13.46
C TYR A 124 -22.47 7.83 12.88
N VAL A 125 -22.59 6.56 12.55
CA VAL A 125 -21.55 5.75 11.89
C VAL A 125 -22.18 4.90 10.79
N ASP A 126 -21.37 4.54 9.82
CA ASP A 126 -21.72 3.70 8.68
C ASP A 126 -21.01 2.34 8.81
N PRO A 127 -21.70 1.20 8.68
CA PRO A 127 -21.06 -0.10 8.55
C PRO A 127 -20.17 -0.14 7.31
N TYR A 128 -19.03 -0.86 7.40
CA TYR A 128 -18.15 -1.07 6.26
C TYR A 128 -17.61 -2.50 6.16
N LEU A 129 -17.22 -2.85 4.96
CA LEU A 129 -16.37 -3.98 4.63
C LEU A 129 -15.20 -3.44 3.82
N ALA A 130 -13.98 -3.89 4.14
CA ALA A 130 -12.80 -3.52 3.37
C ALA A 130 -11.94 -4.75 3.08
N PHE A 131 -11.29 -4.70 1.93
CA PHE A 131 -10.28 -5.64 1.50
C PHE A 131 -9.03 -4.87 1.10
N THR A 132 -7.86 -5.30 1.59
CA THR A 132 -6.57 -4.73 1.22
C THR A 132 -5.64 -5.84 0.75
N PHE A 133 -4.94 -5.59 -0.35
CA PHE A 133 -3.84 -6.43 -0.84
C PHE A 133 -2.57 -5.59 -0.86
N GLU A 134 -1.53 -6.08 -0.21
CA GLU A 134 -0.21 -5.45 -0.20
C GLU A 134 0.84 -6.45 -0.65
N SER A 135 1.75 -6.00 -1.54
CA SER A 135 2.86 -6.82 -2.04
C SER A 135 3.94 -5.93 -2.66
N GLN A 136 4.92 -6.55 -3.27
CA GLN A 136 5.96 -5.94 -4.10
C GLN A 136 6.10 -6.71 -5.42
N PHE A 137 6.59 -6.05 -6.47
CA PHE A 137 6.80 -6.68 -7.78
C PHE A 137 7.91 -7.71 -7.75
N LEU A 138 9.03 -7.38 -7.08
CA LEU A 138 10.22 -8.21 -7.00
C LEU A 138 10.72 -8.30 -5.57
N ASP A 139 10.69 -9.46 -4.98
CA ASP A 139 11.37 -9.73 -3.72
C ASP A 139 12.85 -10.08 -3.99
N ALA A 140 13.72 -9.16 -3.61
CA ALA A 140 15.18 -9.27 -3.76
C ALA A 140 15.90 -9.57 -2.44
N SER A 141 15.19 -10.06 -1.41
CA SER A 141 15.80 -10.35 -0.09
C SER A 141 16.80 -11.52 -0.15
N VAL A 142 16.66 -12.41 -1.14
CA VAL A 142 17.66 -13.43 -1.49
C VAL A 142 18.08 -13.16 -2.93
N PRO A 143 19.26 -12.55 -3.18
CA PRO A 143 19.65 -12.07 -4.52
C PRO A 143 19.73 -13.16 -5.59
N GLU A 144 20.06 -14.39 -5.17
CA GLU A 144 20.22 -15.53 -6.07
C GLU A 144 18.89 -16.11 -6.57
N VAL A 145 17.79 -15.84 -5.82
CA VAL A 145 16.48 -16.46 -6.10
C VAL A 145 15.42 -15.38 -6.27
N LYS A 146 15.03 -15.11 -7.50
CA LYS A 146 14.00 -14.11 -7.81
C LYS A 146 12.61 -14.63 -7.41
N ARG A 147 11.89 -13.83 -6.64
CA ARG A 147 10.49 -14.07 -6.27
C ARG A 147 9.68 -12.85 -6.67
N TYR A 148 8.53 -13.08 -7.27
CA TYR A 148 7.64 -12.01 -7.73
C TYR A 148 6.35 -12.03 -6.91
N ILE A 149 5.79 -10.85 -6.66
CA ILE A 149 4.56 -10.68 -5.87
C ILE A 149 4.70 -11.41 -4.51
N ASN A 150 5.81 -11.14 -3.81
CA ASN A 150 6.18 -11.81 -2.56
C ASN A 150 6.77 -10.81 -1.56
N PRO A 151 6.39 -10.88 -0.26
CA PRO A 151 5.24 -11.61 0.25
C PRO A 151 3.91 -10.96 -0.18
N MET A 152 2.81 -11.71 -0.09
CA MET A 152 1.46 -11.18 -0.23
C MET A 152 0.84 -11.02 1.15
N LEU A 153 0.31 -9.83 1.45
CA LEU A 153 -0.49 -9.58 2.65
C LEU A 153 -1.92 -9.24 2.22
N LEU A 154 -2.86 -10.08 2.63
CA LEU A 154 -4.29 -9.90 2.46
C LEU A 154 -4.88 -9.46 3.79
N THR A 155 -5.67 -8.40 3.79
CA THR A 155 -6.39 -7.94 4.98
C THR A 155 -7.86 -7.77 4.65
N GLU A 156 -8.71 -8.45 5.39
CA GLU A 156 -10.16 -8.36 5.32
C GLU A 156 -10.65 -7.71 6.60
N SER A 157 -11.39 -6.61 6.52
CA SER A 157 -11.88 -5.95 7.73
C SER A 157 -13.35 -5.56 7.61
N ALA A 158 -14.03 -5.60 8.76
CA ALA A 158 -15.42 -5.23 8.90
C ALA A 158 -15.63 -4.44 10.19
N GLY A 159 -16.47 -3.42 10.15
CA GLY A 159 -16.71 -2.60 11.32
C GLY A 159 -17.56 -1.38 11.00
N VAL A 160 -17.24 -0.27 11.66
CA VAL A 160 -17.93 1.01 11.49
C VAL A 160 -16.98 2.09 11.02
N ALA A 161 -17.45 2.94 10.13
CA ALA A 161 -16.75 4.09 9.60
C ALA A 161 -17.49 5.37 9.95
N ARG A 162 -16.76 6.46 10.12
CA ARG A 162 -17.33 7.80 10.25
C ARG A 162 -16.61 8.77 9.34
N VAL A 163 -17.37 9.46 8.53
CA VAL A 163 -16.90 10.62 7.78
C VAL A 163 -17.10 11.85 8.66
N PHE A 164 -16.00 12.44 9.13
CA PHE A 164 -16.03 13.63 9.96
C PHE A 164 -16.16 14.90 9.11
N ARG A 165 -15.56 14.89 7.92
CA ARG A 165 -15.62 15.98 6.97
C ARG A 165 -15.51 15.47 5.55
N GLU A 166 -16.37 15.95 4.68
CA GLU A 166 -16.33 15.71 3.24
C GLU A 166 -16.77 16.98 2.51
N THR A 167 -15.80 17.65 1.90
CA THR A 167 -15.96 18.82 1.05
C THR A 167 -15.15 18.60 -0.23
N GLU A 168 -15.23 19.49 -1.19
CA GLU A 168 -14.40 19.42 -2.40
C GLU A 168 -12.89 19.44 -2.09
N GLN A 169 -12.50 20.10 -1.01
CA GLN A 169 -11.10 20.28 -0.63
C GLN A 169 -10.63 19.34 0.49
N THR A 170 -11.55 18.82 1.31
CA THR A 170 -11.16 18.06 2.51
C THR A 170 -12.01 16.83 2.67
N LYS A 171 -11.34 15.68 2.84
CA LYS A 171 -11.99 14.44 3.25
C LYS A 171 -11.27 13.90 4.49
N LEU A 172 -12.01 13.69 5.58
CA LEU A 172 -11.54 13.06 6.81
C LEU A 172 -12.50 11.94 7.19
N MET A 173 -11.99 10.71 7.22
CA MET A 173 -12.73 9.52 7.58
C MET A 173 -11.91 8.65 8.52
N SER A 174 -12.54 8.11 9.56
CA SER A 174 -11.95 7.07 10.40
C SER A 174 -12.82 5.82 10.38
N ARG A 175 -12.16 4.67 10.48
CA ARG A 175 -12.76 3.34 10.53
C ARG A 175 -12.25 2.62 11.76
N LEU A 176 -13.12 1.85 12.40
CA LEU A 176 -12.78 0.96 13.51
C LEU A 176 -13.50 -0.36 13.29
N GLY A 177 -12.79 -1.46 13.34
CA GLY A 177 -13.38 -2.77 13.10
C GLY A 177 -12.48 -3.91 13.50
N PHE A 178 -12.93 -5.11 13.20
CA PHE A 178 -12.15 -6.33 13.26
C PHE A 178 -11.51 -6.58 11.91
N ALA A 179 -10.22 -6.97 11.92
CA ALA A 179 -9.49 -7.32 10.72
C ALA A 179 -8.86 -8.71 10.86
N LEU A 180 -8.88 -9.46 9.75
CA LEU A 180 -8.17 -10.72 9.55
C LEU A 180 -7.06 -10.47 8.55
N ARG A 181 -5.80 -10.74 8.91
CA ARG A 181 -4.64 -10.60 8.04
C ARG A 181 -4.07 -11.97 7.72
N GLN A 182 -3.78 -12.19 6.44
CA GLN A 182 -3.16 -13.42 5.94
C GLN A 182 -1.90 -13.04 5.15
N ARG A 183 -0.76 -13.44 5.67
CA ARG A 183 0.52 -13.26 5.00
C ARG A 183 0.94 -14.58 4.34
N LEU A 184 1.15 -14.53 3.04
CA LEU A 184 1.68 -15.66 2.26
C LEU A 184 3.09 -15.29 1.83
N ASP A 185 4.08 -16.05 2.28
CA ASP A 185 5.48 -15.82 1.96
C ASP A 185 6.05 -17.06 1.25
N ASN A 186 6.58 -16.88 0.06
CA ASN A 186 7.29 -17.91 -0.66
C ASN A 186 8.76 -17.89 -0.24
N THR A 187 9.05 -18.52 0.89
CA THR A 187 10.36 -18.50 1.54
C THR A 187 11.32 -19.44 0.82
N VAL A 188 12.55 -18.98 0.59
CA VAL A 188 13.64 -19.81 0.05
C VAL A 188 14.20 -20.69 1.17
N VAL A 189 14.11 -22.00 0.98
CA VAL A 189 14.65 -23.01 1.93
C VAL A 189 16.10 -23.34 1.58
N THR A 190 16.37 -23.55 0.29
CA THR A 190 17.70 -23.88 -0.22
C THR A 190 17.93 -23.14 -1.54
N ILE A 191 19.17 -22.72 -1.79
CA ILE A 191 19.55 -22.03 -3.03
C ILE A 191 19.96 -23.05 -4.11
N VAL A 192 20.70 -24.09 -3.71
CA VAL A 192 21.16 -25.15 -4.64
C VAL A 192 20.97 -26.53 -3.98
N PRO A 193 20.07 -27.36 -4.52
CA PRO A 193 19.07 -27.07 -5.54
C PRO A 193 18.05 -26.02 -5.04
N GLU A 194 17.47 -25.24 -5.95
CA GLU A 194 16.49 -24.21 -5.57
C GLU A 194 15.24 -24.89 -5.01
N GLU A 195 14.96 -24.63 -3.73
CA GLU A 195 13.76 -25.10 -3.04
C GLU A 195 13.07 -23.95 -2.33
N LYS A 196 11.75 -23.84 -2.55
CA LYS A 196 10.88 -22.83 -1.95
C LYS A 196 9.75 -23.48 -1.19
N LYS A 197 9.32 -22.84 -0.11
CA LYS A 197 8.17 -23.27 0.68
C LYS A 197 7.24 -22.08 0.91
N ILE A 198 5.95 -22.27 0.68
CA ILE A 198 4.94 -21.29 1.03
C ILE A 198 4.68 -21.39 2.54
N GLN A 199 4.98 -20.30 3.25
CA GLN A 199 4.62 -20.12 4.64
C GLN A 199 3.41 -19.19 4.71
N THR A 200 2.40 -19.56 5.50
CA THR A 200 1.20 -18.76 5.68
C THR A 200 1.03 -18.44 7.15
N THR A 201 1.05 -17.15 7.46
CA THR A 201 0.74 -16.63 8.80
C THR A 201 -0.64 -15.99 8.77
N THR A 202 -1.44 -16.24 9.79
CA THR A 202 -2.77 -15.63 9.95
C THR A 202 -2.86 -15.00 11.31
N ASP A 203 -3.22 -13.74 11.37
CA ASP A 203 -3.55 -13.04 12.59
C ASP A 203 -4.90 -12.30 12.45
N GLY A 204 -5.52 -12.01 13.57
CA GLY A 204 -6.76 -11.26 13.59
C GLY A 204 -6.88 -10.43 14.85
N GLY A 205 -7.51 -9.27 14.70
CA GLY A 205 -7.57 -8.31 15.79
C GLY A 205 -8.40 -7.07 15.48
N LEU A 206 -8.19 -6.04 16.26
CA LEU A 206 -8.83 -4.74 16.08
C LEU A 206 -7.98 -3.86 15.17
N GLU A 207 -8.61 -3.26 14.18
CA GLU A 207 -7.99 -2.31 13.27
C GLU A 207 -8.67 -0.95 13.37
N SER A 208 -7.86 0.12 13.46
CA SER A 208 -8.30 1.50 13.28
C SER A 208 -7.55 2.11 12.10
N VAL A 209 -8.28 2.74 11.17
CA VAL A 209 -7.70 3.43 10.02
C VAL A 209 -8.28 4.82 9.92
N THR A 210 -7.43 5.84 9.86
CA THR A 210 -7.83 7.22 9.60
C THR A 210 -7.20 7.69 8.29
N ASP A 211 -8.07 8.10 7.37
CA ASP A 211 -7.72 8.68 6.08
C ASP A 211 -8.02 10.19 6.12
N PHE A 212 -7.03 11.01 5.80
CA PHE A 212 -7.20 12.45 5.64
C PHE A 212 -6.60 12.91 4.33
N ASN A 213 -7.35 13.69 3.58
CA ASN A 213 -6.94 14.36 2.36
C ASN A 213 -7.34 15.82 2.42
N HIS A 214 -6.41 16.72 2.12
CA HIS A 214 -6.69 18.15 2.04
C HIS A 214 -5.95 18.79 0.86
N THR A 215 -6.71 19.46 0.02
CA THR A 215 -6.22 20.22 -1.14
C THR A 215 -6.26 21.71 -0.82
N PHE A 216 -5.14 22.41 -0.96
CA PHE A 216 -4.99 23.82 -0.68
C PHE A 216 -4.27 24.55 -1.83
N SER A 217 -4.10 25.86 -1.70
CA SER A 217 -3.49 26.71 -2.74
C SER A 217 -4.18 26.56 -4.10
N GLU A 218 -5.52 26.62 -4.11
CA GLU A 218 -6.34 26.51 -5.34
C GLU A 218 -6.07 25.25 -6.15
N GLY A 219 -5.88 24.12 -5.46
CA GLY A 219 -5.63 22.83 -6.09
C GLY A 219 -4.16 22.52 -6.41
N ARG A 220 -3.24 23.48 -6.16
CA ARG A 220 -1.82 23.29 -6.47
C ARG A 220 -1.07 22.43 -5.45
N MET A 221 -1.56 22.35 -4.22
CA MET A 221 -0.95 21.55 -3.18
C MET A 221 -1.97 20.54 -2.64
N ASN A 222 -1.51 19.32 -2.38
CA ASN A 222 -2.33 18.26 -1.80
C ASN A 222 -1.56 17.54 -0.70
N TYR A 223 -2.22 17.37 0.46
CA TYR A 223 -1.71 16.57 1.57
C TYR A 223 -2.63 15.39 1.81
N VAL A 224 -2.06 14.20 1.73
CA VAL A 224 -2.75 12.94 1.98
C VAL A 224 -2.04 12.21 3.11
N THR A 225 -2.77 11.79 4.12
CA THR A 225 -2.23 10.94 5.17
C THR A 225 -3.16 9.77 5.46
N LYS A 226 -2.57 8.62 5.73
CA LYS A 226 -3.25 7.41 6.20
C LYS A 226 -2.53 6.92 7.46
N PHE A 227 -3.27 6.83 8.56
CA PHE A 227 -2.79 6.29 9.81
C PHE A 227 -3.55 5.01 10.16
N ARG A 228 -2.83 3.91 10.32
CA ARG A 228 -3.38 2.59 10.66
C ARG A 228 -2.77 2.10 11.97
N VAL A 229 -3.61 1.58 12.83
CA VAL A 229 -3.24 0.86 14.04
C VAL A 229 -3.90 -0.51 13.98
N PHE A 230 -3.15 -1.57 14.21
CA PHE A 230 -3.68 -2.91 14.32
C PHE A 230 -3.22 -3.54 15.64
N GLN A 231 -4.17 -4.07 16.40
CA GLN A 231 -3.91 -4.81 17.63
C GLN A 231 -4.34 -6.25 17.46
N ALA A 232 -3.40 -7.16 17.33
CA ALA A 232 -3.70 -8.58 17.23
C ALA A 232 -4.36 -9.10 18.52
N LEU A 233 -5.39 -9.92 18.37
CA LEU A 233 -6.06 -10.68 19.42
C LEU A 233 -5.70 -12.17 19.36
N PHE A 234 -5.29 -12.64 18.18
CA PHE A 234 -4.71 -13.96 17.98
C PHE A 234 -3.69 -13.93 16.82
N ASN A 235 -2.73 -14.86 16.87
CA ASN A 235 -1.71 -15.06 15.85
C ASN A 235 -1.45 -16.56 15.70
N SER A 236 -1.39 -17.06 14.45
CA SER A 236 -1.18 -18.48 14.15
C SER A 236 0.21 -18.99 14.52
N GLU A 237 1.21 -18.09 14.58
CA GLU A 237 2.60 -18.41 14.90
C GLU A 237 2.96 -18.18 16.39
N LYS A 238 1.96 -17.96 17.25
CA LYS A 238 2.18 -17.68 18.69
C LYS A 238 3.07 -18.69 19.39
N ASP A 239 2.94 -19.97 19.06
CA ASP A 239 3.70 -21.05 19.70
C ASP A 239 5.16 -21.07 19.18
N GLU A 240 5.36 -20.77 17.89
CA GLU A 240 6.69 -20.63 17.30
C GLU A 240 7.40 -19.39 17.86
N LEU A 241 6.71 -18.26 17.95
CA LEU A 241 7.23 -17.03 18.57
C LEU A 241 7.60 -17.25 20.04
N LYS A 242 6.81 -18.05 20.77
CA LYS A 242 7.13 -18.43 22.15
C LYS A 242 8.40 -19.27 22.22
N ALA A 243 8.58 -20.24 21.34
CA ALA A 243 9.78 -21.04 21.28
C ALA A 243 11.05 -20.20 20.98
N LEU A 244 10.89 -19.08 20.27
CA LEU A 244 11.96 -18.12 19.97
C LEU A 244 12.17 -17.05 21.06
N GLY A 245 11.44 -17.11 22.19
CA GLY A 245 11.49 -16.09 23.25
C GLY A 245 10.86 -14.75 22.86
N LYS A 246 9.94 -14.76 21.91
CA LYS A 246 9.25 -13.59 21.35
C LYS A 246 7.73 -13.63 21.61
N GLU A 247 7.27 -14.33 22.63
CA GLU A 247 5.85 -14.63 22.89
C GLU A 247 4.92 -13.42 22.99
N ASP A 248 5.47 -12.23 23.34
CA ASP A 248 4.69 -10.99 23.47
C ASP A 248 4.82 -10.05 22.26
N PHE A 249 5.56 -10.43 21.19
CA PHE A 249 5.81 -9.53 20.07
C PHE A 249 4.52 -9.25 19.30
N TRP A 250 3.75 -10.25 18.96
CA TRP A 250 2.48 -10.13 18.26
C TRP A 250 1.37 -9.41 19.05
N LYS A 251 1.54 -9.30 20.39
CA LYS A 251 0.60 -8.56 21.25
C LYS A 251 0.85 -7.05 21.25
N THR A 252 1.94 -6.60 20.67
CA THR A 252 2.25 -5.18 20.55
C THR A 252 1.49 -4.60 19.37
N PRO A 253 0.85 -3.41 19.49
CA PRO A 253 0.16 -2.81 18.36
C PRO A 253 1.10 -2.51 17.19
N ASP A 254 0.69 -2.86 15.99
CA ASP A 254 1.34 -2.45 14.74
C ASP A 254 0.85 -1.07 14.34
N LEU A 255 1.78 -0.22 13.92
CA LEU A 255 1.50 1.13 13.46
C LEU A 255 2.00 1.31 12.04
N ALA A 256 1.19 1.93 11.19
CA ALA A 256 1.59 2.39 9.88
C ALA A 256 1.06 3.81 9.65
N TRP A 257 1.98 4.73 9.38
CA TRP A 257 1.63 6.13 9.14
C TRP A 257 2.28 6.61 7.85
N GLU A 258 1.46 6.76 6.83
CA GLU A 258 1.84 7.26 5.51
C GLU A 258 1.44 8.73 5.38
N ASN A 259 2.34 9.55 4.83
CA ASN A 259 2.10 10.97 4.55
C ASN A 259 2.63 11.30 3.16
N THR A 260 1.86 12.01 2.39
CA THR A 260 2.27 12.52 1.09
C THR A 260 1.89 13.99 0.97
N LEU A 261 2.88 14.85 0.81
CA LEU A 261 2.69 16.25 0.45
C LEU A 261 3.13 16.43 -1.00
N SER A 262 2.22 16.87 -1.85
CA SER A 262 2.48 17.12 -3.27
C SER A 262 2.25 18.59 -3.59
N ALA A 263 3.13 19.17 -4.42
CA ALA A 263 3.01 20.54 -4.90
C ALA A 263 3.25 20.58 -6.42
N ALA A 264 2.25 21.04 -7.18
CA ALA A 264 2.35 21.25 -8.61
C ALA A 264 3.17 22.53 -8.89
N VAL A 265 4.31 22.37 -9.53
CA VAL A 265 5.14 23.47 -10.04
C VAL A 265 4.59 23.95 -11.39
N SER A 266 4.11 23.02 -12.21
CA SER A 266 3.42 23.28 -13.47
C SER A 266 2.39 22.18 -13.74
N LYS A 267 1.71 22.24 -14.88
CA LYS A 267 0.75 21.20 -15.31
C LYS A 267 1.38 19.79 -15.35
N TYR A 268 2.69 19.72 -15.63
CA TYR A 268 3.40 18.45 -15.85
C TYR A 268 4.53 18.21 -14.85
N ILE A 269 4.85 19.17 -13.99
CA ILE A 269 5.95 19.06 -13.03
C ILE A 269 5.40 19.17 -11.62
N GLN A 270 5.73 18.19 -10.80
CA GLN A 270 5.30 18.09 -9.40
C GLN A 270 6.50 17.77 -8.50
N VAL A 271 6.54 18.41 -7.35
CA VAL A 271 7.36 17.99 -6.21
C VAL A 271 6.48 17.19 -5.27
N SER A 272 6.96 16.06 -4.80
CA SER A 272 6.27 15.27 -3.78
C SER A 272 7.23 14.81 -2.68
N LEU A 273 6.80 14.97 -1.44
CA LEU A 273 7.45 14.46 -0.25
C LEU A 273 6.59 13.34 0.31
N PHE A 274 7.13 12.13 0.31
CA PHE A 274 6.54 10.95 0.93
C PHE A 274 7.28 10.63 2.21
N LEU A 275 6.54 10.41 3.30
CA LEU A 275 7.05 9.98 4.60
C LEU A 275 6.26 8.77 5.06
N GLU A 276 6.94 7.73 5.51
CA GLU A 276 6.32 6.54 6.07
C GLU A 276 7.01 6.12 7.35
N LEU A 277 6.20 5.91 8.39
CA LEU A 277 6.60 5.34 9.66
C LEU A 277 5.87 4.01 9.84
N LEU A 278 6.63 2.95 10.07
CA LEU A 278 6.11 1.62 10.33
C LEU A 278 6.68 1.11 11.66
N TYR A 279 5.82 0.52 12.47
CA TYR A 279 6.21 -0.20 13.67
C TYR A 279 5.48 -1.53 13.70
N ASP A 280 6.24 -2.61 13.72
CA ASP A 280 5.79 -3.98 13.87
C ASP A 280 6.93 -4.72 14.57
N LYS A 281 6.68 -5.11 15.81
CA LYS A 281 7.70 -5.68 16.70
C LYS A 281 8.14 -7.08 16.27
N GLU A 282 7.29 -7.79 15.53
CA GLU A 282 7.64 -9.12 15.00
C GLU A 282 8.72 -8.99 13.91
N ILE A 283 8.73 -7.87 13.17
CA ILE A 283 9.72 -7.58 12.14
C ILE A 283 10.97 -6.93 12.76
N ASP A 284 10.82 -5.84 13.48
CA ASP A 284 11.93 -5.13 14.16
C ASP A 284 11.42 -4.42 15.43
N LYS A 285 12.20 -4.47 16.50
CA LYS A 285 11.90 -3.77 17.76
C LYS A 285 11.94 -2.24 17.64
N ARG A 286 12.56 -1.73 16.60
CA ARG A 286 12.67 -0.29 16.29
C ARG A 286 11.62 0.11 15.26
N GLY A 287 11.19 1.35 15.32
CA GLY A 287 10.39 1.94 14.24
C GLY A 287 11.20 2.02 12.93
N ARG A 288 10.54 1.72 11.82
CA ARG A 288 11.10 1.82 10.47
C ARG A 288 10.63 3.12 9.83
N PHE A 289 11.55 3.89 9.30
CA PHE A 289 11.27 5.17 8.65
C PHE A 289 11.74 5.15 7.22
N ARG A 290 10.90 5.68 6.33
CA ARG A 290 11.24 5.92 4.93
C ARG A 290 10.81 7.32 4.54
N GLN A 291 11.70 8.02 3.84
CA GLN A 291 11.43 9.32 3.24
C GLN A 291 11.83 9.31 1.77
N THR A 292 11.01 9.91 0.93
CA THR A 292 11.32 10.12 -0.48
C THR A 292 10.90 11.53 -0.86
N LEU A 293 11.85 12.35 -1.30
CA LEU A 293 11.59 13.61 -1.97
C LEU A 293 11.80 13.41 -3.46
N ALA A 294 10.78 13.65 -4.24
CA ALA A 294 10.81 13.47 -5.68
C ALA A 294 10.41 14.75 -6.40
N LEU A 295 11.20 15.13 -7.40
CA LEU A 295 10.84 16.07 -8.45
C LEU A 295 10.68 15.27 -9.73
N GLY A 296 9.54 15.32 -10.36
CA GLY A 296 9.29 14.48 -11.52
C GLY A 296 8.18 14.99 -12.40
N LEU A 297 8.02 14.31 -13.53
CA LEU A 297 6.89 14.51 -14.41
C LEU A 297 5.65 13.87 -13.79
N THR A 298 4.53 14.56 -13.86
CA THR A 298 3.22 14.06 -13.43
C THR A 298 2.21 14.22 -14.55
N TYR A 299 1.31 13.27 -14.64
CA TYR A 299 0.17 13.35 -15.56
C TYR A 299 -1.09 12.95 -14.79
N LYS A 300 -2.01 13.89 -14.69
CA LYS A 300 -3.33 13.67 -14.07
C LYS A 300 -4.35 13.44 -15.17
N MET A 301 -4.97 12.27 -15.14
CA MET A 301 -6.09 11.90 -16.01
C MET A 301 -7.37 11.98 -15.16
N PHE A 302 -8.37 12.69 -15.61
CA PHE A 302 -9.68 12.88 -14.97
C PHE A 302 -9.67 13.83 -13.78
#